data_bd712a7d79538f6a93eead527cedbbd9
#
_entry.id   bd712a7d79538f6a93eead527cedbbd9
#
_cell.length_a   1.000
_cell.length_b   1.000
_cell.length_c   1.000
_cell.angle_alpha   90.00
_cell.angle_beta   90.00
_cell.angle_gamma   90.00
#
_symmetry.space_group_name_H-M   'P 1'
#
loop_
_entity.id
_entity.type
_entity.pdbx_description
1 polymer ?
#
loop_
_entity_poly.entity_id
_entity_poly.type
_entity_poly.pdbx_seq_one_letter_code
_entity_poly.pdbx_strand_id
1 'polypeptide(L)'
;MNEDLKWSEYDFTKIPFDDIVSVGQRSLLYRDLFTVSWLLGRFCNYKCSYCWPYARSDKKDHRPTELCLVTIDEIKRQARDNGFNSFHFSLSGGEPTFHPGYLDILKHLADDVDNTNYTSVHMTTNMSRNMKWHEDYVEKVKP
;
A
#
# COMPACT_ATOMS: atom_id res chain seq x y z
N MET A 1 9.49 -31.95 10.57
CA MET A 1 8.80 -31.11 9.58
C MET A 1 8.63 -31.97 8.35
N ASN A 2 7.40 -32.34 7.99
CA ASN A 2 7.17 -33.23 6.85
C ASN A 2 7.50 -32.48 5.55
N GLU A 3 8.52 -32.96 4.84
CA GLU A 3 9.02 -32.36 3.58
C GLU A 3 8.11 -32.58 2.35
N ASP A 4 7.00 -33.29 2.52
CA ASP A 4 6.15 -33.75 1.40
C ASP A 4 4.84 -32.97 1.21
N LEU A 5 4.62 -31.87 1.94
CA LEU A 5 3.42 -31.04 1.75
C LEU A 5 3.55 -30.15 0.53
N LYS A 6 3.06 -30.60 -0.59
CA LYS A 6 2.90 -29.78 -1.80
C LYS A 6 1.70 -28.84 -1.59
N TRP A 7 1.98 -27.56 -1.43
CA TRP A 7 0.95 -26.51 -1.25
C TRP A 7 -0.13 -26.51 -2.33
N SER A 8 0.19 -27.01 -3.55
CA SER A 8 -0.76 -27.17 -4.67
C SER A 8 -1.84 -28.23 -4.44
N GLU A 9 -1.68 -29.10 -3.47
CA GLU A 9 -2.61 -30.18 -3.15
C GLU A 9 -3.51 -29.86 -1.96
N TYR A 10 -3.32 -28.68 -1.33
CA TYR A 10 -4.07 -28.26 -0.15
C TYR A 10 -5.28 -27.44 -0.55
N ASP A 11 -6.46 -27.97 -0.30
CA ASP A 11 -7.73 -27.25 -0.46
C ASP A 11 -8.03 -26.46 0.83
N PHE A 12 -7.57 -25.23 0.87
CA PHE A 12 -7.75 -24.32 2.02
C PHE A 12 -9.22 -24.02 2.33
N THR A 13 -10.14 -24.29 1.39
CA THR A 13 -11.57 -24.06 1.62
C THR A 13 -12.21 -25.15 2.49
N LYS A 14 -11.50 -26.25 2.70
CA LYS A 14 -11.96 -27.42 3.48
C LYS A 14 -11.37 -27.48 4.89
N ILE A 15 -10.52 -26.54 5.27
CA ILE A 15 -10.01 -26.49 6.64
C ILE A 15 -11.13 -25.97 7.54
N PRO A 16 -11.63 -26.77 8.52
CA PRO A 16 -12.57 -26.26 9.49
C PRO A 16 -11.97 -25.07 10.22
N PHE A 17 -12.74 -24.01 10.40
CA PHE A 17 -12.24 -22.80 11.07
C PHE A 17 -11.74 -23.09 12.50
N ASP A 18 -12.36 -24.08 13.16
CA ASP A 18 -12.01 -24.52 14.51
C ASP A 18 -10.65 -25.26 14.58
N ASP A 19 -10.14 -25.75 13.45
CA ASP A 19 -8.83 -26.39 13.37
C ASP A 19 -7.69 -25.36 13.18
N ILE A 20 -8.02 -24.08 13.00
CA ILE A 20 -7.01 -23.02 12.91
C ILE A 20 -6.52 -22.66 14.32
N VAL A 21 -5.41 -23.27 14.72
CA VAL A 21 -4.82 -23.09 16.06
C VAL A 21 -4.17 -21.72 16.23
N SER A 22 -3.65 -21.13 15.17
CA SER A 22 -3.13 -19.77 15.16
C SER A 22 -2.95 -19.25 13.74
N VAL A 23 -3.19 -17.95 13.57
CA VAL A 23 -2.72 -17.19 12.40
C VAL A 23 -1.56 -16.33 12.91
N GLY A 24 -0.32 -16.75 12.63
CA GLY A 24 0.87 -16.08 13.13
C GLY A 24 1.55 -15.22 12.09
N GLN A 25 2.06 -14.08 12.52
CA GLN A 25 3.02 -13.31 11.74
C GLN A 25 4.44 -13.84 11.94
N ARG A 26 5.30 -13.70 10.92
CA ARG A 26 6.70 -14.13 10.98
C ARG A 26 7.51 -13.45 12.10
N SER A 27 7.08 -12.28 12.56
CA SER A 27 7.76 -11.52 13.60
C SER A 27 6.76 -10.89 14.56
N LEU A 28 7.02 -10.97 15.86
CA LEU A 28 6.26 -10.31 16.90
C LEU A 28 6.31 -8.78 16.79
N LEU A 29 7.33 -8.23 16.10
CA LEU A 29 7.50 -6.79 15.85
C LEU A 29 6.39 -6.20 14.96
N TYR A 30 5.67 -7.04 14.23
CA TYR A 30 4.63 -6.59 13.27
C TYR A 30 3.23 -7.04 13.69
N ARG A 31 3.02 -7.37 14.96
CA ARG A 31 1.71 -7.86 15.45
C ARG A 31 0.58 -6.85 15.27
N ASP A 32 0.90 -5.56 15.37
CA ASP A 32 -0.03 -4.45 15.22
C ASP A 32 0.08 -3.74 13.87
N LEU A 33 0.84 -4.31 12.91
CA LEU A 33 1.06 -3.71 11.59
C LEU A 33 -0.05 -4.09 10.62
N PHE A 34 -0.78 -3.09 10.14
CA PHE A 34 -1.74 -3.20 9.05
C PHE A 34 -1.09 -2.78 7.72
N THR A 35 -1.06 -3.71 6.75
CA THR A 35 -0.47 -3.44 5.43
C THR A 35 -1.55 -3.14 4.41
N VAL A 36 -1.43 -2.00 3.74
CA VAL A 36 -2.30 -1.55 2.66
C VAL A 36 -1.54 -1.58 1.34
N SER A 37 -1.96 -2.43 0.41
CA SER A 37 -1.48 -2.36 -0.98
C SER A 37 -2.49 -1.58 -1.81
N TRP A 38 -2.10 -0.40 -2.31
CA TRP A 38 -3.02 0.51 -2.96
C TRP A 38 -2.59 0.90 -4.37
N LEU A 39 -3.47 0.64 -5.32
CA LEU A 39 -3.35 1.12 -6.70
C LEU A 39 -4.00 2.50 -6.79
N LEU A 40 -3.21 3.58 -6.75
CA LEU A 40 -3.69 4.96 -6.78
C LEU A 40 -4.34 5.36 -8.10
N GLY A 41 -4.08 4.61 -9.17
CA GLY A 41 -4.64 4.82 -10.49
C GLY A 41 -3.96 3.91 -11.50
N ARG A 42 -4.44 3.96 -12.73
CA ARG A 42 -3.90 3.11 -13.80
C ARG A 42 -3.06 3.87 -14.82
N PHE A 43 -3.05 5.19 -14.77
CA PHE A 43 -2.27 5.99 -15.70
C PHE A 43 -0.77 5.66 -15.57
N CYS A 44 -0.11 5.44 -16.72
CA CYS A 44 1.33 5.27 -16.81
C CYS A 44 1.83 5.85 -18.12
N ASN A 45 2.92 6.59 -18.06
CA ASN A 45 3.60 7.16 -19.23
C ASN A 45 4.49 6.14 -19.95
N TYR A 46 4.71 4.94 -19.39
CA TYR A 46 5.48 3.85 -19.99
C TYR A 46 4.60 2.71 -20.46
N LYS A 47 5.11 1.95 -21.45
CA LYS A 47 4.47 0.77 -22.05
C LYS A 47 5.42 -0.43 -21.97
N CYS A 48 5.82 -0.78 -20.75
CA CYS A 48 6.72 -1.90 -20.50
C CYS A 48 6.09 -3.21 -20.98
N SER A 49 6.85 -4.03 -21.69
CA SER A 49 6.39 -5.28 -22.30
C SER A 49 5.99 -6.34 -21.27
N TYR A 50 6.54 -6.28 -20.06
CA TYR A 50 6.24 -7.19 -18.94
C TYR A 50 5.08 -6.70 -18.06
N CYS A 51 4.56 -5.48 -18.30
CA CYS A 51 3.47 -4.94 -17.51
C CYS A 51 2.14 -5.60 -17.90
N TRP A 52 1.34 -5.95 -16.89
CA TRP A 52 0.01 -6.48 -17.11
C TRP A 52 -0.87 -5.48 -17.89
N PRO A 53 -1.53 -5.87 -18.98
CA PRO A 53 -2.28 -4.95 -19.83
C PRO A 53 -3.36 -4.15 -19.11
N TYR A 54 -3.99 -4.75 -18.08
CA TYR A 54 -5.01 -4.07 -17.27
C TYR A 54 -4.46 -3.25 -16.10
N ALA A 55 -3.16 -3.36 -15.80
CA ALA A 55 -2.54 -2.60 -14.71
C ALA A 55 -2.23 -1.15 -15.09
N ARG A 56 -2.29 -0.81 -16.37
CA ARG A 56 -2.01 0.53 -16.88
C ARG A 56 -3.09 1.05 -17.82
N SER A 57 -3.14 2.38 -17.96
CA SER A 57 -4.04 3.10 -18.88
C SER A 57 -3.32 4.35 -19.39
N ASP A 58 -3.65 4.76 -20.60
CA ASP A 58 -3.21 6.06 -21.16
C ASP A 58 -4.13 7.23 -20.66
N LYS A 59 -5.22 6.92 -19.96
CA LYS A 59 -6.16 7.91 -19.44
C LYS A 59 -5.72 8.38 -18.05
N LYS A 60 -5.67 9.70 -17.86
CA LYS A 60 -5.36 10.35 -16.58
C LYS A 60 -6.62 10.46 -15.70
N ASP A 61 -7.29 9.35 -15.49
CA ASP A 61 -8.49 9.21 -14.67
C ASP A 61 -8.13 8.90 -13.21
N HIS A 62 -7.40 9.79 -12.59
CA HIS A 62 -7.05 9.66 -11.17
C HIS A 62 -8.27 9.91 -10.28
N ARG A 63 -8.30 9.25 -9.12
CA ARG A 63 -9.26 9.57 -8.07
C ARG A 63 -8.99 10.98 -7.53
N PRO A 64 -10.02 11.72 -7.10
CA PRO A 64 -9.81 13.00 -6.41
C PRO A 64 -8.90 12.81 -5.18
N THR A 65 -7.99 13.77 -4.98
CA THR A 65 -7.04 13.73 -3.84
C THR A 65 -7.77 13.66 -2.51
N GLU A 66 -8.79 14.47 -2.33
CA GLU A 66 -9.61 14.53 -1.11
C GLU A 66 -10.24 13.17 -0.79
N LEU A 67 -10.69 12.44 -1.80
CA LEU A 67 -11.22 11.11 -1.60
C LEU A 67 -10.12 10.13 -1.14
N CYS A 68 -8.90 10.29 -1.65
CA CYS A 68 -7.77 9.48 -1.21
C CYS A 68 -7.45 9.74 0.28
N LEU A 69 -7.43 11.01 0.70
CA LEU A 69 -7.15 11.38 2.09
C LEU A 69 -8.21 10.79 3.05
N VAL A 70 -9.49 11.01 2.75
CA VAL A 70 -10.60 10.45 3.55
C VAL A 70 -10.54 8.92 3.60
N THR A 71 -10.15 8.28 2.49
CA THR A 71 -10.00 6.81 2.45
C THR A 71 -8.87 6.34 3.37
N ILE A 72 -7.75 7.06 3.44
CA ILE A 72 -6.64 6.76 4.37
C ILE A 72 -7.13 6.83 5.80
N ASP A 73 -7.81 7.91 6.16
CA ASP A 73 -8.32 8.12 7.51
C ASP A 73 -9.28 7.01 7.92
N GLU A 74 -10.18 6.63 7.02
CA GLU A 74 -11.15 5.56 7.30
C GLU A 74 -10.49 4.18 7.41
N ILE A 75 -9.51 3.87 6.57
CA ILE A 75 -8.72 2.63 6.68
C ILE A 75 -8.01 2.59 8.03
N LYS A 76 -7.31 3.66 8.40
CA LYS A 76 -6.61 3.74 9.68
C LYS A 76 -7.56 3.63 10.86
N ARG A 77 -8.71 4.32 10.80
CA ARG A 77 -9.74 4.24 11.85
C ARG A 77 -10.23 2.80 12.04
N GLN A 78 -10.67 2.14 10.95
CA GLN A 78 -11.17 0.77 11.03
C GLN A 78 -10.11 -0.23 11.51
N ALA A 79 -8.86 -0.05 11.07
CA ALA A 79 -7.76 -0.90 11.51
C ALA A 79 -7.47 -0.72 13.00
N ARG A 80 -7.49 0.52 13.52
CA ARG A 80 -7.34 0.79 14.96
C ARG A 80 -8.46 0.16 15.79
N ASP A 81 -9.69 0.22 15.33
CA ASP A 81 -10.84 -0.44 15.97
C ASP A 81 -10.63 -1.96 16.11
N ASN A 82 -9.75 -2.54 15.28
CA ASN A 82 -9.35 -3.94 15.30
C ASN A 82 -7.97 -4.19 15.93
N GLY A 83 -7.40 -3.20 16.61
CA GLY A 83 -6.14 -3.34 17.38
C GLY A 83 -4.85 -3.11 16.59
N PHE A 84 -4.94 -2.61 15.34
CA PHE A 84 -3.76 -2.27 14.55
C PHE A 84 -3.41 -0.78 14.71
N ASN A 85 -2.23 -0.49 15.24
CA ASN A 85 -1.76 0.87 15.47
C ASN A 85 -0.50 1.24 14.68
N SER A 86 -0.03 0.33 13.84
CA SER A 86 1.08 0.54 12.93
C SER A 86 0.62 0.28 11.48
N PHE A 87 1.13 1.06 10.53
CA PHE A 87 0.67 1.00 9.15
C PHE A 87 1.83 0.91 8.16
N HIS A 88 1.63 0.12 7.12
CA HIS A 88 2.49 0.10 5.94
C HIS A 88 1.65 0.32 4.68
N PHE A 89 1.89 1.43 3.99
CA PHE A 89 1.23 1.72 2.72
C PHE A 89 2.17 1.44 1.55
N SER A 90 1.82 0.46 0.73
CA SER A 90 2.50 0.18 -0.53
C SER A 90 1.71 0.82 -1.67
N LEU A 91 2.21 1.95 -2.16
CA LEU A 91 1.58 2.73 -3.22
C LEU A 91 2.12 2.33 -4.58
N SER A 92 1.21 1.91 -5.46
CA SER A 92 1.53 1.47 -6.81
C SER A 92 0.40 1.81 -7.79
N GLY A 93 0.36 1.15 -8.91
CA GLY A 93 -0.65 1.34 -9.95
C GLY A 93 -0.03 1.31 -11.33
N GLY A 94 -0.41 2.22 -12.22
CA GLY A 94 0.37 2.53 -13.42
C GLY A 94 1.69 3.19 -13.01
N GLU A 95 1.74 4.52 -13.05
CA GLU A 95 2.84 5.28 -12.43
C GLU A 95 2.24 6.19 -11.34
N PRO A 96 2.37 5.84 -10.05
CA PRO A 96 1.67 6.52 -8.96
C PRO A 96 2.08 7.99 -8.81
N THR A 97 3.31 8.35 -9.17
CA THR A 97 3.82 9.73 -9.04
C THR A 97 3.14 10.72 -9.98
N PHE A 98 2.38 10.24 -10.98
CA PHE A 98 1.54 11.10 -11.82
C PHE A 98 0.18 11.41 -11.22
N HIS A 99 -0.18 10.83 -10.09
CA HIS A 99 -1.36 11.27 -9.35
C HIS A 99 -1.18 12.73 -8.93
N PRO A 100 -2.13 13.64 -9.23
CA PRO A 100 -1.95 15.08 -8.98
C PRO A 100 -1.65 15.42 -7.52
N GLY A 101 -2.31 14.73 -6.59
CA GLY A 101 -2.13 14.91 -5.14
C GLY A 101 -1.18 13.91 -4.50
N TYR A 102 -0.25 13.29 -5.24
CA TYR A 102 0.62 12.26 -4.66
C TYR A 102 1.43 12.76 -3.46
N LEU A 103 2.01 13.96 -3.58
CA LEU A 103 2.79 14.57 -2.49
C LEU A 103 1.93 14.94 -1.27
N ASP A 104 0.66 15.31 -1.51
CA ASP A 104 -0.27 15.61 -0.41
C ASP A 104 -0.72 14.33 0.30
N ILE A 105 -0.91 13.24 -0.45
CA ILE A 105 -1.15 11.90 0.12
C ILE A 105 0.02 11.45 1.01
N LEU A 106 1.27 11.63 0.55
CA LEU A 106 2.45 11.30 1.34
C LEU A 106 2.53 12.13 2.62
N LYS A 107 2.31 13.44 2.50
CA LYS A 107 2.30 14.32 3.66
C LYS A 107 1.23 13.90 4.67
N HIS A 108 0.02 13.64 4.22
CA HIS A 108 -1.07 13.19 5.07
C HIS A 108 -0.75 11.87 5.80
N LEU A 109 -0.08 10.93 5.12
CA LEU A 109 0.38 9.69 5.74
C LEU A 109 1.47 9.93 6.81
N ALA A 110 2.34 10.94 6.59
CA ALA A 110 3.42 11.28 7.50
C ALA A 110 2.95 12.10 8.71
N ASP A 111 1.92 12.92 8.57
CA ASP A 111 1.47 13.86 9.61
C ASP A 111 0.65 13.19 10.74
N ASP A 112 0.21 11.94 10.59
CA ASP A 112 -0.61 11.23 11.59
C ASP A 112 0.25 10.60 12.70
N VAL A 113 1.10 11.39 13.34
CA VAL A 113 2.04 10.93 14.36
C VAL A 113 1.40 10.70 15.74
N ASP A 114 0.31 11.39 16.05
CA ASP A 114 -0.26 11.38 17.41
C ASP A 114 -1.10 10.12 17.71
N ASN A 115 -1.56 9.42 16.65
CA ASN A 115 -2.47 8.29 16.77
C ASN A 115 -1.90 6.98 16.21
N THR A 116 -0.63 6.96 15.80
CA THR A 116 0.02 5.77 15.24
C THR A 116 1.36 5.51 15.90
N ASN A 117 1.66 4.25 16.19
CA ASN A 117 2.98 3.84 16.66
C ASN A 117 4.03 3.96 15.55
N TYR A 118 3.61 3.68 14.31
CA TYR A 118 4.50 3.66 13.16
C TYR A 118 3.70 3.76 11.85
N THR A 119 4.15 4.61 10.94
CA THR A 119 3.67 4.62 9.56
C THR A 119 4.86 4.58 8.61
N SER A 120 4.82 3.67 7.66
CA SER A 120 5.80 3.59 6.57
C SER A 120 5.10 3.61 5.22
N VAL A 121 5.79 4.15 4.23
CA VAL A 121 5.31 4.17 2.84
C VAL A 121 6.34 3.56 1.93
N HIS A 122 5.90 2.63 1.08
CA HIS A 122 6.65 2.11 -0.04
C HIS A 122 6.04 2.61 -1.35
N MET A 123 6.87 2.95 -2.30
CA MET A 123 6.46 3.40 -3.62
C MET A 123 7.11 2.53 -4.70
N THR A 124 6.29 2.01 -5.61
CA THR A 124 6.79 1.40 -6.85
C THR A 124 6.64 2.42 -7.97
N THR A 125 7.76 2.89 -8.53
CA THR A 125 7.78 3.94 -9.55
C THR A 125 8.78 3.63 -10.67
N ASN A 126 8.50 4.14 -11.86
CA ASN A 126 9.43 4.10 -12.99
C ASN A 126 10.41 5.29 -12.99
N MET A 127 10.39 6.14 -11.97
CA MET A 127 11.30 7.27 -11.75
C MET A 127 11.31 8.31 -12.89
N SER A 128 10.23 8.43 -13.67
CA SER A 128 10.18 9.28 -14.86
C SER A 128 9.78 10.73 -14.60
N ARG A 129 9.57 11.11 -13.34
CA ARG A 129 9.33 12.51 -12.99
C ARG A 129 10.61 13.35 -13.16
N ASN A 130 10.44 14.66 -13.36
CA ASN A 130 11.58 15.57 -13.46
C ASN A 130 12.24 15.83 -12.08
N MET A 131 13.45 16.38 -12.10
CA MET A 131 14.23 16.66 -10.88
C MET A 131 13.47 17.51 -9.89
N LYS A 132 12.78 18.57 -10.36
CA LYS A 132 11.98 19.44 -9.49
C LYS A 132 10.95 18.66 -8.67
N TRP A 133 10.28 17.67 -9.27
CA TRP A 133 9.33 16.82 -8.55
C TRP A 133 10.02 15.98 -7.47
N HIS A 134 11.23 15.45 -7.76
CA HIS A 134 12.00 14.68 -6.78
C HIS A 134 12.50 15.55 -5.62
N GLU A 135 12.87 16.79 -5.88
CA GLU A 135 13.21 17.77 -4.85
C GLU A 135 12.01 18.05 -3.95
N ASP A 136 10.84 18.31 -4.54
CA ASP A 136 9.59 18.54 -3.80
C ASP A 136 9.19 17.29 -2.99
N TYR A 137 9.41 16.08 -3.53
CA TYR A 137 9.20 14.83 -2.81
C TYR A 137 10.09 14.75 -1.56
N VAL A 138 11.40 14.99 -1.71
CA VAL A 138 12.33 14.95 -0.57
C VAL A 138 11.94 15.97 0.49
N GLU A 139 11.56 17.19 0.11
CA GLU A 139 11.11 18.21 1.06
C GLU A 139 9.84 17.80 1.82
N LYS A 140 8.89 17.15 1.13
CA LYS A 140 7.61 16.73 1.74
C LYS A 140 7.74 15.54 2.70
N VAL A 141 8.73 14.66 2.51
CA VAL A 141 8.92 13.45 3.33
C VAL A 141 10.05 13.56 4.35
N LYS A 142 10.71 14.70 4.45
CA LYS A 142 11.68 14.94 5.52
C LYS A 142 10.99 14.81 6.88
N PRO A 143 11.63 14.12 7.86
CA PRO A 143 11.16 14.08 9.23
C PRO A 143 11.23 15.45 9.91
#